data_39a94b7c81e19b6e2a80ec976f5d1c8b
#
_entry.id   39a94b7c81e19b6e2a80ec976f5d1c8b
#
_cell.length_a   1.000
_cell.length_b   1.000
_cell.length_c   1.000
_cell.angle_alpha   90.00
_cell.angle_beta   90.00
_cell.angle_gamma   90.00
#
_symmetry.space_group_name_H-M   'P 1'
#
loop_
_entity.id
_entity.type
_entity.pdbx_description
1 polymer ?
#
loop_
_entity_poly.entity_id
_entity_poly.type
_entity_poly.pdbx_seq_one_letter_code
_entity_poly.pdbx_strand_id
1 'polypeptide(L)'
;MKPRALLPFAAGLILASATAMAEEIEIKLASWGPPSHFVAQARADWIEEVNEAAAGKVRIIEYPGGQLYDDKDMHNAVARGHVDIGVLLSPRVMGMVPMLQGVYLPFAFDSLEHVAEVYQGESLAIIEDALEQRRMKLIYTSFVDGVQIYSSNGNIETVEDFENLRVLSTSPMGTNIFSRLGASPDSSIPQIEQYMALRLGVADASLNSIVNGYFQQTHEVAPHLTRINLSFPTIMVAMNLNKWESLPEDVQEIMLSVGERMQARSLQEAMAWEAKFLAESAEDGAIVTEFPASEMERVREISHGVWQEWADANGPEAQRLLELSLQ
;
A
#
# COMPACT_ATOMS: atom_id res chain seq x y z
N MET A 1 -62.82 -32.40 -66.36
CA MET A 1 -61.47 -32.50 -65.69
C MET A 1 -60.91 -31.10 -65.55
N LYS A 2 -60.80 -30.55 -64.33
CA LYS A 2 -60.20 -29.20 -64.07
C LYS A 2 -58.86 -29.44 -63.45
N PRO A 3 -57.78 -28.72 -63.87
CA PRO A 3 -56.48 -28.85 -63.25
C PRO A 3 -56.41 -28.10 -61.91
N ARG A 4 -55.84 -28.76 -60.89
CA ARG A 4 -55.55 -28.18 -59.57
C ARG A 4 -54.25 -27.39 -59.65
N ALA A 5 -54.31 -26.10 -59.27
CA ALA A 5 -53.14 -25.26 -59.07
C ALA A 5 -52.43 -25.60 -57.77
N LEU A 6 -51.14 -25.86 -57.84
CA LEU A 6 -50.22 -26.01 -56.66
C LEU A 6 -49.69 -24.61 -56.38
N LEU A 7 -49.95 -24.16 -55.10
CA LEU A 7 -49.33 -22.98 -54.51
C LEU A 7 -47.96 -23.37 -53.92
N PRO A 8 -46.87 -22.60 -54.15
CA PRO A 8 -45.61 -22.84 -53.48
C PRO A 8 -45.63 -22.29 -52.03
N PHE A 9 -45.31 -23.17 -51.07
CA PHE A 9 -45.11 -22.82 -49.66
C PHE A 9 -43.68 -22.22 -49.53
N ALA A 10 -43.58 -20.90 -49.36
CA ALA A 10 -42.32 -20.22 -49.08
C ALA A 10 -42.01 -20.40 -47.56
N ALA A 11 -41.10 -21.31 -47.25
CA ALA A 11 -40.55 -21.44 -45.90
C ALA A 11 -39.59 -20.29 -45.66
N GLY A 12 -40.02 -19.29 -44.88
CA GLY A 12 -39.15 -18.24 -44.39
C GLY A 12 -38.20 -18.79 -43.27
N LEU A 13 -36.91 -18.84 -43.59
CA LEU A 13 -35.85 -19.13 -42.60
C LEU A 13 -35.69 -17.89 -41.76
N ILE A 14 -36.22 -17.92 -40.52
CA ILE A 14 -35.89 -16.93 -39.50
C ILE A 14 -34.52 -17.32 -38.97
N LEU A 15 -33.44 -16.62 -39.38
CA LEU A 15 -32.13 -16.65 -38.73
C LEU A 15 -32.30 -15.92 -37.39
N ALA A 16 -32.52 -16.69 -36.32
CA ALA A 16 -32.30 -16.20 -34.96
C ALA A 16 -30.80 -15.98 -34.78
N SER A 17 -30.36 -14.72 -34.89
CA SER A 17 -29.03 -14.31 -34.45
C SER A 17 -28.98 -14.51 -32.95
N ALA A 18 -28.47 -15.69 -32.52
CA ALA A 18 -28.05 -15.86 -31.11
C ALA A 18 -26.83 -14.94 -30.93
N THR A 19 -27.03 -13.79 -30.33
CA THR A 19 -25.94 -13.03 -29.71
C THR A 19 -25.36 -13.96 -28.66
N ALA A 20 -24.22 -14.57 -28.97
CA ALA A 20 -23.42 -15.22 -27.96
C ALA A 20 -23.08 -14.14 -26.90
N MET A 21 -23.76 -14.17 -25.75
CA MET A 21 -23.32 -13.41 -24.59
C MET A 21 -21.94 -13.95 -24.28
N ALA A 22 -20.91 -13.10 -24.41
CA ALA A 22 -19.58 -13.46 -23.92
C ALA A 22 -19.73 -13.81 -22.43
N GLU A 23 -19.13 -14.92 -22.02
CA GLU A 23 -19.11 -15.31 -20.61
C GLU A 23 -18.42 -14.23 -19.80
N GLU A 24 -19.04 -13.79 -18.71
CA GLU A 24 -18.49 -12.79 -17.81
C GLU A 24 -17.16 -13.29 -17.22
N ILE A 25 -16.11 -12.50 -17.35
CA ILE A 25 -14.77 -12.86 -16.88
C ILE A 25 -14.73 -12.70 -15.37
N GLU A 26 -14.56 -13.79 -14.65
CA GLU A 26 -14.30 -13.74 -13.20
C GLU A 26 -12.86 -13.30 -12.93
N ILE A 27 -12.71 -12.33 -12.00
CA ILE A 27 -11.44 -11.79 -11.52
C ILE A 27 -11.34 -12.04 -10.02
N LYS A 28 -10.33 -12.81 -9.59
CA LYS A 28 -10.09 -13.13 -8.18
C LYS A 28 -9.19 -12.08 -7.55
N LEU A 29 -9.73 -11.36 -6.57
CA LEU A 29 -8.99 -10.43 -5.73
C LEU A 29 -8.70 -11.06 -4.38
N ALA A 30 -7.42 -11.15 -4.01
CA ALA A 30 -6.98 -11.61 -2.69
C ALA A 30 -6.55 -10.44 -1.82
N SER A 31 -6.99 -10.41 -0.56
CA SER A 31 -6.56 -9.43 0.43
C SER A 31 -6.19 -10.07 1.75
N TRP A 32 -5.15 -9.56 2.40
CA TRP A 32 -4.63 -10.08 3.67
C TRP A 32 -5.39 -9.59 4.89
N GLY A 33 -5.95 -8.37 4.83
CA GLY A 33 -6.68 -7.77 5.94
C GLY A 33 -8.13 -8.28 6.05
N PRO A 34 -8.70 -8.29 7.26
CA PRO A 34 -10.11 -8.61 7.44
C PRO A 34 -11.01 -7.51 6.84
N PRO A 35 -12.30 -7.79 6.59
CA PRO A 35 -13.25 -6.77 6.09
C PRO A 35 -13.39 -5.55 7.00
N SER A 36 -13.07 -5.67 8.29
CA SER A 36 -13.07 -4.56 9.26
C SER A 36 -11.82 -3.68 9.19
N HIS A 37 -10.82 -4.05 8.39
CA HIS A 37 -9.60 -3.24 8.23
C HIS A 37 -9.95 -1.87 7.63
N PHE A 38 -9.33 -0.81 8.12
CA PHE A 38 -9.69 0.57 7.76
C PHE A 38 -9.64 0.88 6.25
N VAL A 39 -8.74 0.24 5.49
CA VAL A 39 -8.69 0.38 4.01
C VAL A 39 -9.63 -0.57 3.26
N ALA A 40 -10.37 -1.46 3.96
CA ALA A 40 -11.21 -2.45 3.30
C ALA A 40 -12.45 -1.82 2.67
N GLN A 41 -12.99 -0.75 3.27
CA GLN A 41 -14.21 -0.10 2.75
C GLN A 41 -13.96 0.54 1.38
N ALA A 42 -12.88 1.33 1.23
CA ALA A 42 -12.55 1.95 -0.06
C ALA A 42 -12.33 0.91 -1.17
N ARG A 43 -11.74 -0.25 -0.81
CA ARG A 43 -11.58 -1.36 -1.73
C ARG A 43 -12.91 -2.03 -2.09
N ALA A 44 -13.80 -2.21 -1.12
CA ALA A 44 -15.13 -2.75 -1.37
C ALA A 44 -15.93 -1.84 -2.31
N ASP A 45 -15.87 -0.53 -2.10
CA ASP A 45 -16.51 0.46 -2.96
C ASP A 45 -15.90 0.43 -4.37
N TRP A 46 -14.59 0.29 -4.51
CA TRP A 46 -13.93 0.11 -5.81
C TRP A 46 -14.42 -1.15 -6.55
N ILE A 47 -14.54 -2.27 -5.84
CA ILE A 47 -15.05 -3.54 -6.40
C ILE A 47 -16.49 -3.37 -6.87
N GLU A 48 -17.34 -2.73 -6.06
CA GLU A 48 -18.76 -2.49 -6.38
C GLU A 48 -18.88 -1.60 -7.63
N GLU A 49 -18.21 -0.45 -7.66
CA GLU A 49 -18.25 0.48 -8.80
C GLU A 49 -17.74 -0.16 -10.09
N VAL A 50 -16.65 -0.92 -10.05
CA VAL A 50 -16.12 -1.63 -11.24
C VAL A 50 -17.09 -2.70 -11.70
N ASN A 51 -17.64 -3.51 -10.78
CA ASN A 51 -18.60 -4.56 -11.13
C ASN A 51 -19.89 -3.99 -11.73
N GLU A 52 -20.35 -2.83 -11.26
CA GLU A 52 -21.52 -2.14 -11.84
C GLU A 52 -21.21 -1.57 -13.22
N ALA A 53 -20.09 -0.83 -13.37
CA ALA A 53 -19.72 -0.17 -14.62
C ALA A 53 -19.33 -1.15 -15.73
N ALA A 54 -18.77 -2.30 -15.39
CA ALA A 54 -18.35 -3.36 -16.32
C ALA A 54 -19.29 -4.58 -16.32
N ALA A 55 -20.54 -4.43 -15.87
CA ALA A 55 -21.51 -5.52 -15.76
C ALA A 55 -21.66 -6.32 -17.06
N GLY A 56 -21.63 -7.65 -16.94
CA GLY A 56 -21.70 -8.59 -18.08
C GLY A 56 -20.37 -8.76 -18.84
N LYS A 57 -19.29 -8.03 -18.46
CA LYS A 57 -17.94 -8.20 -19.03
C LYS A 57 -17.00 -8.82 -18.02
N VAL A 58 -16.94 -8.25 -16.79
CA VAL A 58 -16.12 -8.77 -15.71
C VAL A 58 -16.88 -8.74 -14.39
N ARG A 59 -16.45 -9.62 -13.49
CA ARG A 59 -16.90 -9.67 -12.10
C ARG A 59 -15.72 -9.91 -11.18
N ILE A 60 -15.42 -8.95 -10.32
CA ILE A 60 -14.40 -9.05 -9.29
C ILE A 60 -15.01 -9.71 -8.05
N ILE A 61 -14.37 -10.77 -7.56
CA ILE A 61 -14.74 -11.49 -6.33
C ILE A 61 -13.57 -11.38 -5.35
N GLU A 62 -13.82 -10.80 -4.17
CA GLU A 62 -12.83 -10.69 -3.12
C GLU A 62 -12.77 -11.93 -2.22
N TYR A 63 -11.54 -12.33 -1.86
CA TYR A 63 -11.17 -13.34 -0.88
C TYR A 63 -10.37 -12.67 0.25
N PRO A 64 -11.05 -12.15 1.31
CA PRO A 64 -10.44 -11.33 2.35
C PRO A 64 -9.71 -12.17 3.41
N GLY A 65 -8.98 -11.48 4.31
CA GLY A 65 -8.43 -12.08 5.54
C GLY A 65 -7.38 -13.16 5.32
N GLY A 66 -6.63 -13.08 4.22
CA GLY A 66 -5.58 -14.07 3.94
C GLY A 66 -6.10 -15.45 3.50
N GLN A 67 -7.37 -15.55 3.07
CA GLN A 67 -7.99 -16.84 2.67
C GLN A 67 -7.21 -17.54 1.54
N LEU A 68 -6.61 -16.80 0.62
CA LEU A 68 -5.81 -17.36 -0.47
C LEU A 68 -4.31 -17.21 -0.19
N TYR A 69 -3.86 -16.03 0.20
CA TYR A 69 -2.46 -15.70 0.49
C TYR A 69 -2.37 -14.67 1.60
N ASP A 70 -1.35 -14.78 2.46
CA ASP A 70 -1.00 -13.77 3.45
C ASP A 70 -0.24 -12.58 2.82
N ASP A 71 0.07 -11.54 3.61
CA ASP A 71 0.77 -10.34 3.15
C ASP A 71 2.19 -10.62 2.62
N LYS A 72 2.85 -11.67 3.11
CA LYS A 72 4.24 -12.00 2.75
C LYS A 72 4.33 -12.62 1.37
N ASP A 73 3.36 -13.45 1.00
CA ASP A 73 3.38 -14.21 -0.25
C ASP A 73 2.50 -13.60 -1.35
N MET A 74 1.65 -12.61 -1.03
CA MET A 74 0.68 -12.01 -1.94
C MET A 74 1.31 -11.49 -3.24
N HIS A 75 2.42 -10.76 -3.16
CA HIS A 75 3.11 -10.22 -4.32
C HIS A 75 3.64 -11.30 -5.26
N ASN A 76 4.12 -12.42 -4.71
CA ASN A 76 4.54 -13.58 -5.49
C ASN A 76 3.36 -14.26 -6.18
N ALA A 77 2.21 -14.34 -5.49
CA ALA A 77 0.99 -14.94 -6.03
C ALA A 77 0.45 -14.13 -7.22
N VAL A 78 0.43 -12.80 -7.12
CA VAL A 78 0.05 -11.89 -8.23
C VAL A 78 1.02 -12.02 -9.40
N ALA A 79 2.34 -11.88 -9.16
CA ALA A 79 3.35 -11.93 -10.20
C ALA A 79 3.30 -13.24 -11.01
N ARG A 80 2.97 -14.37 -10.36
CA ARG A 80 2.85 -15.71 -10.98
C ARG A 80 1.46 -16.01 -11.55
N GLY A 81 0.46 -15.14 -11.36
CA GLY A 81 -0.92 -15.34 -11.82
C GLY A 81 -1.69 -16.41 -11.04
N HIS A 82 -1.30 -16.68 -9.78
CA HIS A 82 -2.06 -17.57 -8.90
C HIS A 82 -3.35 -16.92 -8.38
N VAL A 83 -3.33 -15.58 -8.29
CA VAL A 83 -4.49 -14.70 -8.13
C VAL A 83 -4.43 -13.61 -9.17
N ASP A 84 -5.58 -13.08 -9.58
CA ASP A 84 -5.64 -12.06 -10.62
C ASP A 84 -5.26 -10.69 -10.06
N ILE A 85 -5.81 -10.31 -8.91
CA ILE A 85 -5.52 -9.06 -8.20
C ILE A 85 -5.08 -9.39 -6.77
N GLY A 86 -4.08 -8.66 -6.28
CA GLY A 86 -3.64 -8.72 -4.88
C GLY A 86 -3.61 -7.34 -4.23
N VAL A 87 -3.93 -7.32 -2.94
CA VAL A 87 -3.73 -6.15 -2.08
C VAL A 87 -2.35 -6.28 -1.46
N LEU A 88 -1.44 -5.38 -1.84
CA LEU A 88 -0.02 -5.46 -1.55
C LEU A 88 0.40 -4.35 -0.58
N LEU A 89 1.04 -4.70 0.51
CA LEU A 89 1.69 -3.72 1.39
C LEU A 89 3.07 -3.37 0.82
N SER A 90 3.30 -2.09 0.48
CA SER A 90 4.52 -1.67 -0.23
C SER A 90 5.83 -2.15 0.41
N PRO A 91 6.05 -2.13 1.74
CA PRO A 91 7.26 -2.67 2.34
C PRO A 91 7.51 -4.17 2.08
N ARG A 92 6.47 -4.95 1.82
CA ARG A 92 6.60 -6.39 1.49
C ARG A 92 7.07 -6.64 0.06
N VAL A 93 6.83 -5.67 -0.82
CA VAL A 93 7.15 -5.77 -2.25
C VAL A 93 8.56 -5.26 -2.58
N MET A 94 9.13 -4.41 -1.73
CA MET A 94 10.44 -3.75 -1.95
C MET A 94 11.60 -4.72 -2.21
N GLY A 95 11.57 -5.92 -1.65
CA GLY A 95 12.56 -6.95 -1.92
C GLY A 95 12.52 -7.47 -3.36
N MET A 96 11.32 -7.49 -3.98
CA MET A 96 11.10 -7.87 -5.37
C MET A 96 11.24 -6.68 -6.32
N VAL A 97 10.78 -5.51 -5.90
CA VAL A 97 10.75 -4.25 -6.67
C VAL A 97 11.50 -3.16 -5.89
N PRO A 98 12.83 -3.09 -6.02
CA PRO A 98 13.66 -2.14 -5.25
C PRO A 98 13.29 -0.67 -5.47
N MET A 99 12.71 -0.31 -6.62
CA MET A 99 12.25 1.05 -6.91
C MET A 99 11.22 1.56 -5.89
N LEU A 100 10.40 0.68 -5.31
CA LEU A 100 9.45 1.06 -4.26
C LEU A 100 10.12 1.61 -2.98
N GLN A 101 11.43 1.41 -2.80
CA GLN A 101 12.14 2.06 -1.71
C GLN A 101 12.23 3.58 -1.91
N GLY A 102 12.26 4.06 -3.16
CA GLY A 102 12.32 5.48 -3.48
C GLY A 102 11.12 6.29 -2.96
N VAL A 103 9.94 5.68 -2.90
CA VAL A 103 8.72 6.30 -2.34
C VAL A 103 8.48 5.95 -0.87
N TYR A 104 9.47 5.37 -0.23
CA TYR A 104 9.43 4.96 1.18
C TYR A 104 10.71 5.37 1.93
N LEU A 105 11.48 6.29 1.36
CA LEU A 105 12.75 6.75 1.95
C LEU A 105 12.52 7.30 3.35
N PRO A 106 13.16 6.75 4.39
CA PRO A 106 12.99 7.23 5.75
C PRO A 106 13.42 8.69 5.86
N PHE A 107 12.55 9.52 6.49
CA PHE A 107 12.74 10.95 6.73
C PHE A 107 12.83 11.84 5.47
N ALA A 108 12.54 11.30 4.27
CA ALA A 108 12.56 12.06 3.03
C ALA A 108 11.28 12.91 2.82
N PHE A 109 10.17 12.46 3.38
CA PHE A 109 8.86 13.06 3.15
C PHE A 109 8.36 13.77 4.41
N ASP A 110 7.89 15.00 4.24
CA ASP A 110 7.37 15.83 5.34
C ASP A 110 5.92 15.48 5.69
N SER A 111 5.15 15.06 4.70
CA SER A 111 3.72 14.82 4.84
C SER A 111 3.22 13.73 3.90
N LEU A 112 2.00 13.29 4.13
CA LEU A 112 1.32 12.33 3.27
C LEU A 112 0.98 12.94 1.89
N GLU A 113 0.73 14.25 1.84
CA GLU A 113 0.52 14.99 0.59
C GLU A 113 1.78 14.95 -0.29
N HIS A 114 2.97 15.17 0.30
CA HIS A 114 4.23 15.05 -0.42
C HIS A 114 4.42 13.64 -1.02
N VAL A 115 4.11 12.60 -0.25
CA VAL A 115 4.13 11.22 -0.78
C VAL A 115 3.13 11.06 -1.93
N ALA A 116 1.93 11.62 -1.82
CA ALA A 116 0.93 11.53 -2.86
C ALA A 116 1.34 12.25 -4.15
N GLU A 117 2.14 13.33 -4.07
CA GLU A 117 2.74 13.99 -5.22
C GLU A 117 3.76 13.10 -5.95
N VAL A 118 4.55 12.33 -5.20
CA VAL A 118 5.52 11.39 -5.78
C VAL A 118 4.81 10.20 -6.46
N TYR A 119 3.59 9.85 -6.06
CA TYR A 119 2.75 8.87 -6.77
C TYR A 119 2.02 9.48 -7.98
N GLN A 120 2.67 10.43 -8.68
CA GLN A 120 2.16 11.08 -9.90
C GLN A 120 3.29 11.27 -10.92
N GLY A 121 2.91 11.56 -12.16
CA GLY A 121 3.84 11.96 -13.21
C GLY A 121 4.99 10.97 -13.45
N GLU A 122 6.22 11.49 -13.57
CA GLU A 122 7.41 10.70 -13.91
C GLU A 122 7.76 9.66 -12.83
N SER A 123 7.59 9.99 -11.55
CA SER A 123 7.88 9.09 -10.44
C SER A 123 6.96 7.87 -10.46
N LEU A 124 5.67 8.09 -10.70
CA LEU A 124 4.71 6.99 -10.84
C LEU A 124 5.07 6.09 -12.03
N ALA A 125 5.44 6.67 -13.19
CA ALA A 125 5.84 5.91 -14.36
C ALA A 125 7.02 4.98 -14.08
N ILE A 126 8.06 5.46 -13.36
CA ILE A 126 9.20 4.63 -12.94
C ILE A 126 8.74 3.46 -12.06
N ILE A 127 7.80 3.71 -11.12
CA ILE A 127 7.25 2.68 -10.24
C ILE A 127 6.44 1.65 -11.02
N GLU A 128 5.59 2.11 -11.94
CA GLU A 128 4.76 1.24 -12.78
C GLU A 128 5.62 0.36 -13.66
N ASP A 129 6.64 0.91 -14.33
CA ASP A 129 7.58 0.15 -15.16
C ASP A 129 8.30 -0.93 -14.33
N ALA A 130 8.75 -0.59 -13.12
CA ALA A 130 9.40 -1.54 -12.24
C ALA A 130 8.46 -2.67 -11.77
N LEU A 131 7.18 -2.38 -11.55
CA LEU A 131 6.16 -3.38 -11.24
C LEU A 131 5.85 -4.27 -12.46
N GLU A 132 5.73 -3.68 -13.66
CA GLU A 132 5.45 -4.41 -14.90
C GLU A 132 6.60 -5.36 -15.28
N GLN A 133 7.86 -4.99 -15.02
CA GLN A 133 9.02 -5.89 -15.13
C GLN A 133 8.89 -7.12 -14.20
N ARG A 134 8.09 -7.03 -13.15
CA ARG A 134 7.75 -8.12 -12.22
C ARG A 134 6.38 -8.72 -12.48
N ARG A 135 5.82 -8.50 -13.67
CA ARG A 135 4.52 -9.04 -14.12
C ARG A 135 3.34 -8.57 -13.29
N MET A 136 3.38 -7.34 -12.76
CA MET A 136 2.31 -6.72 -11.99
C MET A 136 1.93 -5.37 -12.61
N LYS A 137 0.63 -5.16 -12.89
CA LYS A 137 0.06 -3.86 -13.26
C LYS A 137 -0.48 -3.18 -12.01
N LEU A 138 -0.02 -2.00 -11.71
CA LEU A 138 -0.62 -1.15 -10.67
C LEU A 138 -1.99 -0.65 -11.14
N ILE A 139 -3.00 -0.83 -10.31
CA ILE A 139 -4.36 -0.31 -10.57
C ILE A 139 -4.56 1.01 -9.83
N TYR A 140 -4.28 1.02 -8.52
CA TYR A 140 -4.24 2.24 -7.72
C TYR A 140 -3.46 2.00 -6.42
N THR A 141 -3.13 3.10 -5.74
CA THR A 141 -2.46 3.12 -4.44
C THR A 141 -3.39 3.73 -3.40
N SER A 142 -3.55 3.07 -2.26
CA SER A 142 -4.18 3.66 -1.06
C SER A 142 -3.09 4.16 -0.12
N PHE A 143 -3.26 5.38 0.37
CA PHE A 143 -2.37 6.01 1.33
C PHE A 143 -2.76 5.60 2.76
N VAL A 144 -1.76 5.53 3.62
CA VAL A 144 -1.93 5.32 5.07
C VAL A 144 -1.02 6.28 5.81
N ASP A 145 -1.33 6.53 7.08
CA ASP A 145 -0.61 7.50 7.90
C ASP A 145 0.86 7.14 8.12
N GLY A 146 1.66 8.17 8.46
CA GLY A 146 3.10 8.04 8.64
C GLY A 146 3.49 7.18 9.84
N VAL A 147 4.65 6.54 9.73
CA VAL A 147 5.25 5.75 10.83
C VAL A 147 5.88 6.68 11.84
N GLN A 148 5.47 6.55 13.10
CA GLN A 148 5.92 7.32 14.25
C GLN A 148 6.70 6.43 15.22
N ILE A 149 7.33 7.03 16.25
CA ILE A 149 7.99 6.30 17.31
C ILE A 149 7.19 6.36 18.60
N TYR A 150 6.94 5.19 19.19
CA TYR A 150 6.35 5.00 20.51
C TYR A 150 7.44 4.54 21.48
N SER A 151 7.67 5.28 22.56
CA SER A 151 8.69 4.98 23.56
C SER A 151 8.07 4.71 24.94
N SER A 152 8.61 3.72 25.65
CA SER A 152 8.24 3.40 27.04
C SER A 152 9.02 4.23 28.07
N ASN A 153 10.16 4.82 27.71
CA ASN A 153 11.12 5.39 28.64
C ASN A 153 11.20 6.93 28.65
N GLY A 154 10.43 7.61 27.80
CA GLY A 154 10.41 9.08 27.70
C GLY A 154 10.27 9.54 26.24
N ASN A 155 10.15 10.86 26.07
CA ASN A 155 10.07 11.48 24.75
C ASN A 155 11.40 11.32 24.02
N ILE A 156 11.32 11.21 22.69
CA ILE A 156 12.47 11.29 21.78
C ILE A 156 12.43 12.68 21.16
N GLU A 157 13.31 13.57 21.60
CA GLU A 157 13.30 15.00 21.20
C GLU A 157 14.61 15.45 20.55
N THR A 158 15.68 14.64 20.66
CA THR A 158 17.00 14.92 20.09
C THR A 158 17.57 13.68 19.39
N VAL A 159 18.58 13.89 18.53
CA VAL A 159 19.32 12.77 17.91
C VAL A 159 20.01 11.91 18.95
N GLU A 160 20.46 12.51 20.05
CA GLU A 160 21.12 11.82 21.17
C GLU A 160 20.19 10.84 21.91
N ASP A 161 18.87 11.08 21.87
CA ASP A 161 17.88 10.17 22.49
C ASP A 161 17.76 8.82 21.78
N PHE A 162 18.29 8.72 20.56
CA PHE A 162 18.40 7.44 19.88
C PHE A 162 19.58 6.58 20.38
N GLU A 163 20.55 7.15 21.07
CA GLU A 163 21.73 6.40 21.51
C GLU A 163 21.36 5.23 22.45
N ASN A 164 21.74 4.03 22.05
CA ASN A 164 21.45 2.78 22.74
C ASN A 164 19.94 2.42 22.87
N LEU A 165 19.05 3.16 22.23
CA LEU A 165 17.61 2.87 22.23
C LEU A 165 17.35 1.51 21.53
N ARG A 166 16.74 0.57 22.24
CA ARG A 166 16.29 -0.71 21.67
C ARG A 166 14.97 -0.47 20.96
N VAL A 167 15.02 -0.34 19.63
CA VAL A 167 13.86 0.02 18.81
C VAL A 167 13.44 -1.13 17.91
N LEU A 168 12.14 -1.46 17.94
CA LEU A 168 11.56 -2.45 17.04
C LEU A 168 11.32 -1.81 15.67
N SER A 169 12.01 -2.31 14.65
CA SER A 169 11.95 -1.80 13.27
C SER A 169 11.41 -2.87 12.33
N THR A 170 10.57 -2.47 11.38
CA THR A 170 9.99 -3.39 10.37
C THR A 170 10.61 -3.22 8.98
N SER A 171 11.51 -2.25 8.80
CA SER A 171 12.10 -1.91 7.50
C SER A 171 13.63 -2.03 7.54
N PRO A 172 14.26 -2.70 6.56
CA PRO A 172 15.73 -2.80 6.49
C PRO A 172 16.43 -1.44 6.42
N MET A 173 15.85 -0.49 5.65
CA MET A 173 16.42 0.85 5.52
C MET A 173 16.28 1.65 6.81
N GLY A 174 15.12 1.58 7.47
CA GLY A 174 14.92 2.14 8.80
C GLY A 174 15.92 1.56 9.82
N THR A 175 16.12 0.24 9.82
CA THR A 175 17.14 -0.42 10.65
C THR A 175 18.54 0.16 10.43
N ASN A 176 18.93 0.38 9.17
CA ASN A 176 20.22 0.98 8.84
C ASN A 176 20.34 2.41 9.40
N ILE A 177 19.33 3.25 9.21
CA ILE A 177 19.33 4.64 9.71
C ILE A 177 19.37 4.68 11.23
N PHE A 178 18.51 3.92 11.92
CA PHE A 178 18.52 3.88 13.39
C PHE A 178 19.85 3.37 13.94
N SER A 179 20.53 2.42 13.29
CA SER A 179 21.88 2.00 13.66
C SER A 179 22.89 3.14 13.53
N ARG A 180 22.79 3.98 12.50
CA ARG A 180 23.64 5.16 12.32
C ARG A 180 23.37 6.27 13.33
N LEU A 181 22.14 6.33 13.84
CA LEU A 181 21.73 7.22 14.95
C LEU A 181 22.19 6.69 16.32
N GLY A 182 22.86 5.56 16.39
CA GLY A 182 23.35 4.96 17.63
C GLY A 182 22.35 4.07 18.36
N ALA A 183 21.17 3.83 17.78
CA ALA A 183 20.17 2.93 18.31
C ALA A 183 20.55 1.45 18.12
N SER A 184 19.85 0.57 18.82
CA SER A 184 19.91 -0.88 18.68
C SER A 184 18.62 -1.43 18.09
N PRO A 185 18.43 -1.34 16.75
CA PRO A 185 17.19 -1.78 16.13
C PRO A 185 17.10 -3.31 16.07
N ASP A 186 15.90 -3.84 16.33
CA ASP A 186 15.57 -5.26 16.21
C ASP A 186 14.40 -5.45 15.24
N SER A 187 14.62 -6.20 14.16
CA SER A 187 13.61 -6.56 13.18
C SER A 187 13.14 -8.02 13.27
N SER A 188 13.60 -8.76 14.27
CA SER A 188 13.27 -10.17 14.44
C SER A 188 11.88 -10.39 15.08
N ILE A 189 11.39 -9.42 15.86
CA ILE A 189 10.12 -9.51 16.58
C ILE A 189 8.94 -9.14 15.64
N PRO A 190 8.00 -10.07 15.40
CA PRO A 190 6.82 -9.81 14.59
C PRO A 190 5.98 -8.66 15.15
N GLN A 191 5.34 -7.88 14.28
CA GLN A 191 4.56 -6.70 14.69
C GLN A 191 3.49 -7.03 15.75
N ILE A 192 2.83 -8.16 15.63
CA ILE A 192 1.80 -8.62 16.58
C ILE A 192 2.37 -8.90 17.98
N GLU A 193 3.67 -9.15 18.12
CA GLU A 193 4.34 -9.42 19.38
C GLU A 193 4.98 -8.18 20.02
N GLN A 194 5.00 -7.04 19.29
CA GLN A 194 5.68 -5.82 19.73
C GLN A 194 5.07 -5.23 21.01
N TYR A 195 3.74 -5.28 21.17
CA TYR A 195 3.07 -4.88 22.41
C TYR A 195 3.65 -5.61 23.62
N MET A 196 3.80 -6.93 23.53
CA MET A 196 4.36 -7.74 24.63
C MET A 196 5.86 -7.49 24.82
N ALA A 197 6.62 -7.26 23.75
CA ALA A 197 8.04 -6.93 23.84
C ALA A 197 8.28 -5.61 24.58
N LEU A 198 7.48 -4.57 24.29
CA LEU A 198 7.49 -3.30 25.02
C LEU A 198 7.08 -3.48 26.48
N ARG A 199 5.96 -4.17 26.74
CA ARG A 199 5.44 -4.41 28.09
C ARG A 199 6.42 -5.16 28.99
N LEU A 200 7.18 -6.09 28.43
CA LEU A 200 8.18 -6.88 29.17
C LEU A 200 9.56 -6.21 29.23
N GLY A 201 9.72 -5.03 28.63
CA GLY A 201 10.99 -4.30 28.60
C GLY A 201 12.07 -4.98 27.75
N VAL A 202 11.68 -5.82 26.77
CA VAL A 202 12.60 -6.39 25.77
C VAL A 202 13.06 -5.30 24.82
N ALA A 203 12.18 -4.37 24.48
CA ALA A 203 12.46 -3.17 23.69
C ALA A 203 12.03 -1.91 24.45
N ASP A 204 12.62 -0.77 24.09
CA ASP A 204 12.33 0.55 24.66
C ASP A 204 11.36 1.34 23.79
N ALA A 205 11.36 1.09 22.49
CA ALA A 205 10.53 1.79 21.52
C ALA A 205 10.09 0.87 20.37
N SER A 206 9.02 1.30 19.70
CA SER A 206 8.47 0.63 18.50
C SER A 206 8.11 1.67 17.45
N LEU A 207 8.27 1.30 16.19
CA LEU A 207 7.89 2.07 15.04
C LEU A 207 6.52 1.58 14.54
N ASN A 208 5.52 2.47 14.59
CA ASN A 208 4.17 2.15 14.14
C ASN A 208 3.47 3.41 13.61
N SER A 209 2.48 3.24 12.75
CA SER A 209 1.61 4.35 12.38
C SER A 209 0.65 4.69 13.54
N ILE A 210 0.09 5.89 13.54
CA ILE A 210 -0.84 6.33 14.60
C ILE A 210 -2.09 5.45 14.61
N VAL A 211 -2.65 5.21 13.42
CA VAL A 211 -3.86 4.38 13.27
C VAL A 211 -3.62 2.95 13.78
N ASN A 212 -2.55 2.29 13.32
CA ASN A 212 -2.24 0.95 13.80
C ASN A 212 -1.83 0.92 15.28
N GLY A 213 -1.06 1.91 15.74
CA GLY A 213 -0.66 2.04 17.14
C GLY A 213 -1.85 2.14 18.07
N TYR A 214 -2.90 2.87 17.66
CA TYR A 214 -4.16 2.96 18.40
C TYR A 214 -4.86 1.60 18.50
N PHE A 215 -5.10 0.93 17.37
CA PHE A 215 -5.76 -0.38 17.35
C PHE A 215 -4.96 -1.49 18.05
N GLN A 216 -3.65 -1.39 18.08
CA GLN A 216 -2.76 -2.31 18.80
C GLN A 216 -2.53 -1.90 20.26
N GLN A 217 -3.14 -0.80 20.71
CA GLN A 217 -3.00 -0.27 22.06
C GLN A 217 -1.55 -0.01 22.46
N THR A 218 -0.70 0.36 21.48
CA THR A 218 0.74 0.56 21.71
C THR A 218 1.00 1.65 22.75
N HIS A 219 0.17 2.69 22.78
CA HIS A 219 0.25 3.80 23.74
C HIS A 219 0.07 3.37 25.20
N GLU A 220 -0.59 2.22 25.49
CA GLU A 220 -0.72 1.72 26.87
C GLU A 220 0.61 1.24 27.47
N VAL A 221 1.54 0.76 26.64
CA VAL A 221 2.83 0.20 27.06
C VAL A 221 4.03 1.05 26.66
N ALA A 222 3.84 1.96 25.73
CA ALA A 222 4.81 2.95 25.26
C ALA A 222 4.08 4.29 25.02
N PRO A 223 3.77 5.02 26.10
CA PRO A 223 2.89 6.19 26.06
C PRO A 223 3.50 7.43 25.40
N HIS A 224 4.82 7.48 25.23
CA HIS A 224 5.49 8.63 24.62
C HIS A 224 5.49 8.47 23.11
N LEU A 225 4.54 9.15 22.44
CA LEU A 225 4.41 9.18 20.99
C LEU A 225 5.11 10.43 20.43
N THR A 226 6.27 10.23 19.84
CA THR A 226 6.96 11.30 19.10
C THR A 226 6.65 11.19 17.60
N ARG A 227 6.13 12.28 17.04
CA ARG A 227 5.85 12.38 15.60
C ARG A 227 7.13 12.68 14.86
N ILE A 228 7.64 11.68 14.14
CA ILE A 228 8.89 11.73 13.38
C ILE A 228 8.68 11.57 11.87
N ASN A 229 7.49 11.16 11.45
CA ASN A 229 7.17 10.86 10.03
C ASN A 229 8.30 10.06 9.35
N LEU A 230 8.69 8.93 9.98
CA LEU A 230 9.80 8.11 9.49
C LEU A 230 9.64 7.76 8.01
N SER A 231 8.47 7.31 7.63
CA SER A 231 8.12 6.92 6.27
C SER A 231 6.60 6.73 6.17
N PHE A 232 6.09 6.66 4.94
CA PHE A 232 4.66 6.52 4.69
C PHE A 232 4.42 5.25 3.88
N PRO A 233 4.02 4.14 4.53
CA PRO A 233 3.67 2.93 3.81
C PRO A 233 2.43 3.16 2.95
N THR A 234 2.34 2.44 1.83
CA THR A 234 1.19 2.46 0.94
C THR A 234 0.64 1.07 0.75
N ILE A 235 -0.64 0.98 0.42
CA ILE A 235 -1.31 -0.26 0.06
C ILE A 235 -1.66 -0.18 -1.42
N MET A 236 -1.04 -1.04 -2.22
CA MET A 236 -1.23 -1.09 -3.66
C MET A 236 -2.26 -2.16 -4.02
N VAL A 237 -3.16 -1.84 -4.92
CA VAL A 237 -3.99 -2.82 -5.62
C VAL A 237 -3.34 -3.07 -6.96
N ALA A 238 -2.79 -4.27 -7.14
CA ALA A 238 -2.05 -4.63 -8.34
C ALA A 238 -2.60 -5.92 -8.95
N MET A 239 -2.63 -5.98 -10.28
CA MET A 239 -3.13 -7.10 -11.07
C MET A 239 -1.99 -7.84 -11.76
N ASN A 240 -2.13 -9.15 -11.94
CA ASN A 240 -1.23 -9.91 -12.81
C ASN A 240 -1.22 -9.32 -14.23
N LEU A 241 -0.05 -9.01 -14.76
CA LEU A 241 0.08 -8.29 -16.04
C LEU A 241 -0.53 -9.07 -17.21
N ASN A 242 -0.38 -10.41 -17.27
CA ASN A 242 -0.99 -11.20 -18.36
C ASN A 242 -2.52 -11.16 -18.28
N LYS A 243 -3.08 -11.22 -17.06
CA LYS A 243 -4.54 -11.11 -16.90
C LYS A 243 -5.01 -9.72 -17.30
N TRP A 244 -4.30 -8.66 -16.89
CA TRP A 244 -4.58 -7.28 -17.30
C TRP A 244 -4.61 -7.12 -18.82
N GLU A 245 -3.57 -7.57 -19.53
CA GLU A 245 -3.46 -7.52 -20.97
C GLU A 245 -4.56 -8.32 -21.71
N SER A 246 -5.17 -9.30 -21.05
CA SER A 246 -6.29 -10.09 -21.61
C SER A 246 -7.66 -9.43 -21.46
N LEU A 247 -7.78 -8.34 -20.67
CA LEU A 247 -9.04 -7.64 -20.46
C LEU A 247 -9.36 -6.72 -21.65
N PRO A 248 -10.65 -6.50 -21.95
CA PRO A 248 -11.07 -5.47 -22.90
C PRO A 248 -10.59 -4.08 -22.48
N GLU A 249 -10.20 -3.23 -23.42
CA GLU A 249 -9.67 -1.88 -23.16
C GLU A 249 -10.62 -1.03 -22.31
N ASP A 250 -11.91 -1.08 -22.60
CA ASP A 250 -12.91 -0.31 -21.83
C ASP A 250 -13.07 -0.80 -20.38
N VAL A 251 -12.80 -2.07 -20.09
CA VAL A 251 -12.73 -2.59 -18.72
C VAL A 251 -11.47 -2.07 -18.02
N GLN A 252 -10.33 -2.05 -18.72
CA GLN A 252 -9.10 -1.48 -18.18
C GLN A 252 -9.29 0.00 -17.83
N GLU A 253 -9.90 0.79 -18.71
CA GLU A 253 -10.22 2.21 -18.48
C GLU A 253 -11.14 2.40 -17.28
N ILE A 254 -12.18 1.58 -17.13
CA ILE A 254 -13.08 1.60 -15.95
C ILE A 254 -12.28 1.34 -14.68
N MET A 255 -11.48 0.27 -14.63
CA MET A 255 -10.70 -0.10 -13.45
C MET A 255 -9.74 1.00 -13.01
N LEU A 256 -9.03 1.63 -13.94
CA LEU A 256 -8.10 2.73 -13.66
C LEU A 256 -8.83 4.00 -13.23
N SER A 257 -9.90 4.40 -13.93
CA SER A 257 -10.62 5.64 -13.60
C SER A 257 -11.31 5.56 -12.23
N VAL A 258 -11.87 4.40 -11.88
CA VAL A 258 -12.38 4.17 -10.51
C VAL A 258 -11.23 4.17 -9.51
N GLY A 259 -10.08 3.56 -9.87
CA GLY A 259 -8.88 3.51 -9.05
C GLY A 259 -8.33 4.90 -8.69
N GLU A 260 -8.24 5.81 -9.65
CA GLU A 260 -7.82 7.20 -9.42
C GLU A 260 -8.70 7.92 -8.38
N ARG A 261 -10.03 7.73 -8.45
CA ARG A 261 -10.95 8.29 -7.45
C ARG A 261 -10.73 7.70 -6.07
N MET A 262 -10.50 6.39 -5.99
CA MET A 262 -10.21 5.72 -4.71
C MET A 262 -8.85 6.15 -4.14
N GLN A 263 -7.85 6.35 -4.97
CA GLN A 263 -6.55 6.88 -4.54
C GLN A 263 -6.70 8.28 -3.94
N ALA A 264 -7.38 9.21 -4.63
CA ALA A 264 -7.62 10.56 -4.13
C ALA A 264 -8.43 10.56 -2.81
N ARG A 265 -9.44 9.70 -2.71
CA ARG A 265 -10.25 9.51 -1.50
C ARG A 265 -9.41 8.97 -0.35
N SER A 266 -8.55 7.98 -0.59
CA SER A 266 -7.72 7.35 0.45
C SER A 266 -6.76 8.33 1.11
N LEU A 267 -6.25 9.34 0.38
CA LEU A 267 -5.42 10.40 0.94
C LEU A 267 -6.19 11.20 1.99
N GLN A 268 -7.40 11.65 1.66
CA GLN A 268 -8.25 12.42 2.58
C GLN A 268 -8.67 11.59 3.81
N GLU A 269 -9.00 10.33 3.60
CA GLU A 269 -9.37 9.42 4.67
C GLU A 269 -8.18 9.13 5.60
N ALA A 270 -6.97 8.90 5.07
CA ALA A 270 -5.79 8.65 5.88
C ALA A 270 -5.45 9.85 6.77
N MET A 271 -5.51 11.07 6.25
CA MET A 271 -5.32 12.30 7.02
C MET A 271 -6.37 12.48 8.13
N ALA A 272 -7.64 12.19 7.81
CA ALA A 272 -8.73 12.28 8.78
C ALA A 272 -8.59 11.23 9.90
N TRP A 273 -8.18 10.03 9.57
CA TRP A 273 -7.94 8.96 10.55
C TRP A 273 -6.71 9.25 11.43
N GLU A 274 -5.61 9.72 10.84
CA GLU A 274 -4.45 10.15 11.61
C GLU A 274 -4.85 11.18 12.67
N ALA A 275 -5.54 12.24 12.27
CA ALA A 275 -5.98 13.30 13.17
C ALA A 275 -6.92 12.76 14.27
N LYS A 276 -7.88 11.90 13.91
CA LYS A 276 -8.82 11.28 14.84
C LYS A 276 -8.10 10.43 15.88
N PHE A 277 -7.30 9.45 15.43
CA PHE A 277 -6.68 8.49 16.34
C PHE A 277 -5.51 9.08 17.12
N LEU A 278 -4.89 10.16 16.64
CA LEU A 278 -3.96 10.96 17.42
C LEU A 278 -4.66 11.60 18.63
N ALA A 279 -5.84 12.20 18.39
CA ALA A 279 -6.63 12.80 19.47
C ALA A 279 -7.13 11.74 20.47
N GLU A 280 -7.67 10.62 20.00
CA GLU A 280 -8.12 9.51 20.85
C GLU A 280 -6.95 8.90 21.65
N SER A 281 -5.77 8.71 21.04
CA SER A 281 -4.58 8.25 21.78
C SER A 281 -4.17 9.20 22.90
N ALA A 282 -4.25 10.51 22.66
CA ALA A 282 -3.96 11.52 23.68
C ALA A 282 -4.99 11.52 24.81
N GLU A 283 -6.28 11.35 24.50
CA GLU A 283 -7.36 11.19 25.50
C GLU A 283 -7.15 9.92 26.35
N ASP A 284 -6.63 8.84 25.76
CA ASP A 284 -6.32 7.57 26.40
C ASP A 284 -4.96 7.59 27.13
N GLY A 285 -4.28 8.75 27.18
CA GLY A 285 -3.08 8.98 28.00
C GLY A 285 -1.76 8.95 27.26
N ALA A 286 -1.74 8.92 25.93
CA ALA A 286 -0.51 9.10 25.17
C ALA A 286 0.03 10.53 25.33
N ILE A 287 1.35 10.63 25.51
CA ILE A 287 2.09 11.91 25.57
C ILE A 287 2.63 12.17 24.16
N VAL A 288 1.92 13.04 23.43
CA VAL A 288 2.26 13.35 22.04
C VAL A 288 3.26 14.50 22.00
N THR A 289 4.37 14.30 21.29
CA THR A 289 5.39 15.31 21.02
C THR A 289 5.72 15.37 19.53
N GLU A 290 6.09 16.55 19.03
CA GLU A 290 6.66 16.74 17.70
C GLU A 290 8.18 16.65 17.80
N PHE A 291 8.81 15.89 16.92
CA PHE A 291 10.27 15.88 16.82
C PHE A 291 10.76 17.25 16.29
N PRO A 292 11.71 17.91 16.98
CA PRO A 292 12.10 19.27 16.60
C PRO A 292 12.67 19.37 15.19
N ALA A 293 12.29 20.40 14.44
CA ALA A 293 12.72 20.58 13.05
C ALA A 293 14.24 20.63 12.90
N SER A 294 14.97 21.25 13.86
CA SER A 294 16.44 21.28 13.84
C SER A 294 17.06 19.90 14.02
N GLU A 295 16.44 19.02 14.79
CA GLU A 295 16.88 17.64 15.00
C GLU A 295 16.52 16.78 13.77
N MET A 296 15.35 17.03 13.16
CA MET A 296 14.96 16.39 11.91
C MET A 296 15.98 16.63 10.79
N GLU A 297 16.51 17.86 10.70
CA GLU A 297 17.55 18.22 9.71
C GLU A 297 18.82 17.39 9.93
N ARG A 298 19.26 17.21 11.19
CA ARG A 298 20.39 16.34 11.54
C ARG A 298 20.15 14.87 11.15
N VAL A 299 18.93 14.36 11.39
CA VAL A 299 18.55 12.99 10.99
C VAL A 299 18.56 12.84 9.47
N ARG A 300 18.08 13.85 8.73
CA ARG A 300 18.10 13.85 7.27
C ARG A 300 19.51 13.85 6.71
N GLU A 301 20.44 14.61 7.28
CA GLU A 301 21.86 14.60 6.88
C GLU A 301 22.46 13.18 6.99
N ILE A 302 22.15 12.46 8.06
CA ILE A 302 22.57 11.07 8.25
C ILE A 302 21.88 10.14 7.23
N SER A 303 20.62 10.38 6.95
CA SER A 303 19.80 9.58 6.05
C SER A 303 20.20 9.74 4.57
N HIS A 304 20.70 10.91 4.18
CA HIS A 304 21.20 11.17 2.83
C HIS A 304 22.18 10.13 2.32
N GLY A 305 23.11 9.71 3.18
CA GLY A 305 24.07 8.64 2.82
C GLY A 305 23.37 7.31 2.50
N VAL A 306 22.30 6.98 3.22
CA VAL A 306 21.55 5.74 3.00
C VAL A 306 20.72 5.83 1.71
N TRP A 307 20.11 6.98 1.42
CA TRP A 307 19.35 7.19 0.20
C TRP A 307 20.25 7.10 -1.04
N GLN A 308 21.44 7.73 -0.97
CA GLN A 308 22.41 7.69 -2.06
C GLN A 308 22.95 6.28 -2.29
N GLU A 309 23.27 5.52 -1.22
CA GLU A 309 23.68 4.11 -1.32
C GLU A 309 22.63 3.26 -2.03
N TRP A 310 21.33 3.48 -1.70
CA TRP A 310 20.24 2.80 -2.38
C TRP A 310 20.16 3.19 -3.87
N ALA A 311 20.23 4.47 -4.19
CA ALA A 311 20.14 4.97 -5.56
C ALA A 311 21.32 4.47 -6.41
N ASP A 312 22.56 4.50 -5.89
CA ASP A 312 23.75 4.00 -6.56
C ASP A 312 23.66 2.48 -6.84
N ALA A 313 23.10 1.73 -5.90
CA ALA A 313 22.95 0.28 -6.04
C ALA A 313 21.88 -0.13 -7.06
N ASN A 314 20.90 0.74 -7.36
CA ASN A 314 19.77 0.42 -8.22
C ASN A 314 19.76 1.15 -9.59
N GLY A 315 20.77 1.98 -9.87
CA GLY A 315 21.05 2.55 -11.18
C GLY A 315 20.31 3.86 -11.50
N PRO A 316 20.33 4.30 -12.79
CA PRO A 316 19.89 5.65 -13.16
C PRO A 316 18.43 5.98 -12.84
N GLU A 317 17.53 5.01 -12.94
CA GLU A 317 16.11 5.21 -12.61
C GLU A 317 15.92 5.45 -11.11
N ALA A 318 16.69 4.76 -10.25
CA ALA A 318 16.67 5.00 -8.81
C ALA A 318 17.26 6.36 -8.45
N GLN A 319 18.33 6.81 -9.14
CA GLN A 319 18.85 8.17 -8.99
C GLN A 319 17.80 9.21 -9.36
N ARG A 320 17.12 9.00 -10.49
CA ARG A 320 16.06 9.91 -10.94
C ARG A 320 14.88 9.94 -9.96
N LEU A 321 14.46 8.76 -9.46
CA LEU A 321 13.38 8.67 -8.48
C LEU A 321 13.77 9.35 -7.15
N LEU A 322 15.02 9.20 -6.69
CA LEU A 322 15.53 9.93 -5.52
C LEU A 322 15.44 11.45 -5.71
N GLU A 323 15.88 11.98 -6.86
CA GLU A 323 15.77 13.40 -7.17
C GLU A 323 14.32 13.90 -7.13
N LEU A 324 13.39 13.14 -7.72
CA LEU A 324 11.97 13.47 -7.76
C LEU A 324 11.32 13.39 -6.37
N SER A 325 11.74 12.46 -5.53
CA SER A 325 11.22 12.26 -4.18
C SER A 325 11.69 13.32 -3.17
N LEU A 326 12.72 14.11 -3.52
CA LEU A 326 13.27 15.17 -2.66
C LEU A 326 12.91 16.58 -3.15
N GLN A 327 12.05 16.74 -4.17
CA GLN A 327 11.57 18.03 -4.68
C GLN A 327 10.36 18.52 -3.89
#